data_26f97093b6299a8f17702c6d3f9d1a21
#
_entry.id   26f97093b6299a8f17702c6d3f9d1a21
#
_cell.length_a   1.000
_cell.length_b   1.000
_cell.length_c   1.000
_cell.angle_alpha   90.00
_cell.angle_beta   90.00
_cell.angle_gamma   90.00
#
_symmetry.space_group_name_H-M   'P 1'
#
loop_
_entity.id
_entity.type
_entity.pdbx_description
1 polymer ?
#
loop_
_entity_poly.entity_id
_entity_poly.type
_entity_poly.pdbx_seq_one_letter_code
_entity_poly.pdbx_strand_id
1 'polypeptide(L)'
;MSATSSPTAFLQVATGKPAEHTPVWFMRQAGRSLPEYRAVRGEGSILDAIKQPRLAADITLQPVARYGVDAAVLYSDIVVPAHAVGFGIDVAPGTGPVAEHPFRTVADLQRLRPLDPEADTPYVLETVRMLAAELKVPLLAFAGAPFTVGSYLVEGKPSRDHLITKQMMRDEPELWNALM
;
A
#
# COMPACT_ATOMS: atom_id res chain seq x y z
N MET A 1 -8.32 9.71 32.81
CA MET A 1 -9.70 9.42 32.35
C MET A 1 -9.70 9.62 30.82
N SER A 2 -9.66 8.53 30.07
CA SER A 2 -9.69 8.58 28.60
C SER A 2 -11.11 8.98 28.18
N ALA A 3 -11.25 10.15 27.56
CA ALA A 3 -12.49 10.54 26.95
C ALA A 3 -12.75 9.55 25.79
N THR A 4 -13.70 8.65 25.94
CA THR A 4 -14.23 7.84 24.85
C THR A 4 -14.93 8.80 23.89
N SER A 5 -14.20 9.27 22.87
CA SER A 5 -14.81 10.00 21.77
C SER A 5 -15.87 9.10 21.12
N SER A 6 -17.05 9.66 20.83
CA SER A 6 -18.10 8.93 20.12
C SER A 6 -17.51 8.34 18.82
N PRO A 7 -17.89 7.11 18.44
CA PRO A 7 -17.37 6.50 17.23
C PRO A 7 -17.73 7.36 16.02
N THR A 8 -16.78 7.54 15.10
CA THR A 8 -16.98 8.31 13.86
C THR A 8 -18.06 7.67 12.98
N ALA A 9 -18.66 8.44 12.06
CA ALA A 9 -19.67 7.93 11.12
C ALA A 9 -19.21 6.67 10.39
N PHE A 10 -17.93 6.64 9.96
CA PHE A 10 -17.32 5.46 9.35
C PHE A 10 -17.36 4.22 10.25
N LEU A 11 -16.94 4.34 11.51
CA LEU A 11 -16.94 3.22 12.47
C LEU A 11 -18.36 2.78 12.86
N GLN A 12 -19.31 3.72 12.93
CA GLN A 12 -20.71 3.40 13.18
C GLN A 12 -21.26 2.50 12.07
N VAL A 13 -21.12 2.90 10.79
CA VAL A 13 -21.59 2.12 9.65
C VAL A 13 -20.83 0.79 9.55
N ALA A 14 -19.52 0.77 9.71
CA ALA A 14 -18.70 -0.44 9.67
C ALA A 14 -19.09 -1.48 10.75
N THR A 15 -19.70 -1.03 11.86
CA THR A 15 -20.21 -1.90 12.93
C THR A 15 -21.72 -2.13 12.87
N GLY A 16 -22.39 -1.77 11.76
CA GLY A 16 -23.83 -1.97 11.56
C GLY A 16 -24.71 -1.01 12.34
N LYS A 17 -24.18 0.12 12.81
CA LYS A 17 -24.92 1.15 13.56
C LYS A 17 -25.34 2.29 12.63
N PRO A 18 -26.44 2.98 12.92
CA PRO A 18 -26.81 4.19 12.19
C PRO A 18 -25.78 5.30 12.44
N ALA A 19 -25.50 6.08 11.39
CA ALA A 19 -24.64 7.25 11.45
C ALA A 19 -25.42 8.50 11.03
N GLU A 20 -24.91 9.68 11.43
CA GLU A 20 -25.54 10.96 11.10
C GLU A 20 -25.53 11.25 9.59
N HIS A 21 -24.55 10.72 8.88
CA HIS A 21 -24.41 10.83 7.42
C HIS A 21 -23.73 9.59 6.84
N THR A 22 -23.84 9.42 5.52
CA THR A 22 -23.10 8.40 4.79
C THR A 22 -21.62 8.73 4.79
N PRO A 23 -20.73 7.91 5.41
CA PRO A 23 -19.30 8.22 5.45
C PRO A 23 -18.69 8.14 4.06
N VAL A 24 -17.81 9.10 3.75
CA VAL A 24 -17.16 9.23 2.44
C VAL A 24 -15.66 9.26 2.59
N TRP A 25 -14.98 8.50 1.77
CA TRP A 25 -13.55 8.56 1.53
C TRP A 25 -13.26 8.26 0.05
N PHE A 26 -12.09 8.65 -0.45
CA PHE A 26 -11.74 8.44 -1.85
C PHE A 26 -10.53 7.52 -1.96
N MET A 27 -10.60 6.54 -2.87
CA MET A 27 -9.57 5.52 -3.06
C MET A 27 -8.16 6.10 -3.28
N ARG A 28 -8.04 7.20 -4.00
CA ARG A 28 -6.78 7.87 -4.29
C ARG A 28 -6.72 9.26 -3.68
N GLN A 29 -6.92 9.33 -2.37
CA GLN A 29 -6.95 10.58 -1.63
C GLN A 29 -5.66 11.38 -1.78
N ALA A 30 -4.51 10.77 -1.52
CA ALA A 30 -3.19 11.39 -1.65
C ALA A 30 -2.75 11.47 -3.12
N GLY A 31 -3.68 11.70 -4.02
CA GLY A 31 -3.39 11.63 -5.43
C GLY A 31 -2.80 12.91 -5.98
N ARG A 32 -2.42 12.79 -7.23
CA ARG A 32 -1.86 13.86 -8.10
C ARG A 32 -2.76 15.08 -8.24
N SER A 33 -4.01 15.03 -7.75
CA SER A 33 -4.98 16.13 -7.75
C SER A 33 -4.64 17.23 -6.74
N LEU A 34 -3.94 16.91 -5.64
CA LEU A 34 -3.62 17.87 -4.60
C LEU A 34 -2.35 18.66 -4.93
N PRO A 35 -2.44 20.01 -5.01
CA PRO A 35 -1.24 20.86 -5.14
C PRO A 35 -0.26 20.63 -3.98
N GLU A 36 -0.78 20.47 -2.76
CA GLU A 36 -0.03 20.21 -1.54
C GLU A 36 0.79 18.92 -1.66
N TYR A 37 0.21 17.86 -2.21
CA TYR A 37 0.94 16.62 -2.49
C TYR A 37 2.13 16.86 -3.41
N ARG A 38 1.90 17.56 -4.53
CA ARG A 38 2.96 17.85 -5.51
C ARG A 38 4.07 18.71 -4.91
N ALA A 39 3.73 19.64 -4.00
CA ALA A 39 4.70 20.51 -3.35
C ALA A 39 5.65 19.75 -2.42
N VAL A 40 5.17 18.72 -1.70
CA VAL A 40 5.97 18.01 -0.69
C VAL A 40 6.55 16.69 -1.19
N ARG A 41 5.93 16.07 -2.22
CA ARG A 41 6.33 14.73 -2.69
C ARG A 41 7.74 14.71 -3.27
N GLY A 42 8.17 15.78 -3.93
CA GLY A 42 9.44 15.84 -4.61
C GLY A 42 9.55 14.87 -5.80
N GLU A 43 10.79 14.63 -6.24
CA GLU A 43 11.16 13.68 -7.29
C GLU A 43 11.51 12.31 -6.69
N GLY A 44 11.73 11.29 -7.54
CA GLY A 44 12.11 9.94 -7.13
C GLY A 44 10.96 8.94 -7.06
N SER A 45 11.25 7.73 -6.61
CA SER A 45 10.26 6.65 -6.47
C SER A 45 9.23 6.95 -5.37
N ILE A 46 8.01 6.42 -5.52
CA ILE A 46 7.03 6.47 -4.45
C ILE A 46 7.52 5.74 -3.19
N LEU A 47 8.33 4.68 -3.36
CA LEU A 47 8.90 3.92 -2.26
C LEU A 47 9.90 4.75 -1.45
N ASP A 48 10.64 5.66 -2.08
CA ASP A 48 11.54 6.59 -1.37
C ASP A 48 10.78 7.56 -0.46
N ALA A 49 9.61 8.03 -0.91
CA ALA A 49 8.74 8.86 -0.09
C ALA A 49 8.09 8.08 1.05
N ILE A 50 7.69 6.82 0.81
CA ILE A 50 7.12 5.93 1.83
C ILE A 50 8.15 5.63 2.93
N LYS A 51 9.44 5.55 2.59
CA LYS A 51 10.54 5.34 3.55
C LYS A 51 10.82 6.56 4.46
N GLN A 52 10.10 7.66 4.27
CA GLN A 52 10.18 8.87 5.09
C GLN A 52 8.90 9.00 5.94
N PRO A 53 8.87 8.54 7.20
CA PRO A 53 7.65 8.43 7.99
C PRO A 53 6.87 9.74 8.11
N ARG A 54 7.57 10.86 8.39
CA ARG A 54 6.90 12.16 8.51
C ARG A 54 6.27 12.60 7.19
N LEU A 55 6.97 12.46 6.07
CA LEU A 55 6.45 12.79 4.74
C LEU A 55 5.23 11.92 4.39
N ALA A 56 5.30 10.63 4.64
CA ALA A 56 4.19 9.70 4.39
C ALA A 56 2.96 10.03 5.26
N ALA A 57 3.19 10.41 6.52
CA ALA A 57 2.13 10.86 7.43
C ALA A 57 1.50 12.18 6.92
N ASP A 58 2.31 13.18 6.58
CA ASP A 58 1.82 14.46 6.06
C ASP A 58 0.97 14.28 4.80
N ILE A 59 1.44 13.45 3.85
CA ILE A 59 0.69 13.14 2.63
C ILE A 59 -0.64 12.43 2.95
N THR A 60 -0.65 11.55 3.94
CA THR A 60 -1.88 10.85 4.39
C THR A 60 -2.89 11.82 5.02
N LEU A 61 -2.42 12.83 5.74
CA LEU A 61 -3.27 13.83 6.43
C LEU A 61 -3.86 14.86 5.46
N GLN A 62 -3.18 15.18 4.35
CA GLN A 62 -3.61 16.22 3.41
C GLN A 62 -5.06 16.08 2.93
N PRO A 63 -5.53 14.91 2.45
CA PRO A 63 -6.91 14.75 1.99
C PRO A 63 -7.95 14.94 3.10
N VAL A 64 -7.62 14.50 4.32
CA VAL A 64 -8.50 14.68 5.48
C VAL A 64 -8.66 16.15 5.80
N ALA A 65 -7.55 16.89 5.85
CA ALA A 65 -7.57 18.33 6.10
C ALA A 65 -8.26 19.11 4.99
N ARG A 66 -8.07 18.68 3.73
CA ARG A 66 -8.59 19.39 2.55
C ARG A 66 -10.07 19.17 2.31
N TYR A 67 -10.53 17.92 2.45
CA TYR A 67 -11.86 17.49 2.03
C TYR A 67 -12.79 17.15 3.19
N GLY A 68 -12.29 17.02 4.42
CA GLY A 68 -13.10 16.61 5.56
C GLY A 68 -13.68 15.21 5.41
N VAL A 69 -12.96 14.30 4.77
CA VAL A 69 -13.39 12.90 4.56
C VAL A 69 -13.42 12.11 5.87
N ASP A 70 -14.22 11.05 5.90
CA ASP A 70 -14.52 10.27 7.11
C ASP A 70 -13.48 9.16 7.40
N ALA A 71 -12.50 8.97 6.54
CA ALA A 71 -11.37 8.07 6.76
C ALA A 71 -10.12 8.55 6.01
N ALA A 72 -8.95 8.22 6.53
CA ALA A 72 -7.67 8.41 5.87
C ALA A 72 -7.18 7.11 5.27
N VAL A 73 -6.61 7.13 4.06
CA VAL A 73 -5.94 5.97 3.47
C VAL A 73 -4.44 6.16 3.63
N LEU A 74 -3.76 5.18 4.22
CA LEU A 74 -2.32 5.19 4.42
C LEU A 74 -1.59 5.44 3.10
N TYR A 75 -0.68 6.40 3.06
CA TYR A 75 0.21 6.59 1.92
C TYR A 75 1.24 5.47 1.87
N SER A 76 1.01 4.50 1.02
CA SER A 76 1.83 3.29 0.86
C SER A 76 1.67 2.73 -0.56
N ASP A 77 2.29 1.59 -0.82
CA ASP A 77 2.13 0.82 -2.06
C ASP A 77 2.05 -0.68 -1.74
N ILE A 78 1.30 -1.42 -2.58
CA ILE A 78 1.09 -2.86 -2.40
C ILE A 78 2.36 -3.69 -2.60
N VAL A 79 3.40 -3.13 -3.24
CA VAL A 79 4.68 -3.82 -3.45
C VAL A 79 5.70 -3.59 -2.33
N VAL A 80 5.38 -2.77 -1.33
CA VAL A 80 6.26 -2.50 -0.18
C VAL A 80 6.79 -3.79 0.45
N PRO A 81 5.99 -4.82 0.74
CA PRO A 81 6.50 -6.07 1.32
C PRO A 81 7.54 -6.75 0.43
N ALA A 82 7.26 -6.90 -0.87
CA ALA A 82 8.18 -7.54 -1.81
C ALA A 82 9.48 -6.73 -1.99
N HIS A 83 9.37 -5.39 -2.03
CA HIS A 83 10.53 -4.52 -2.05
C HIS A 83 11.38 -4.65 -0.78
N ALA A 84 10.74 -4.67 0.37
CA ALA A 84 11.40 -4.71 1.67
C ALA A 84 12.19 -6.01 1.92
N VAL A 85 11.68 -7.15 1.43
CA VAL A 85 12.42 -8.43 1.53
C VAL A 85 13.55 -8.56 0.51
N GLY A 86 13.76 -7.56 -0.34
CA GLY A 86 14.87 -7.52 -1.29
C GLY A 86 14.59 -8.22 -2.62
N PHE A 87 13.33 -8.38 -3.00
CA PHE A 87 12.98 -9.04 -4.28
C PHE A 87 13.50 -8.26 -5.51
N GLY A 88 13.77 -6.97 -5.40
CA GLY A 88 14.20 -6.14 -6.53
C GLY A 88 13.02 -5.63 -7.35
N ILE A 89 11.94 -5.22 -6.67
CA ILE A 89 10.80 -4.53 -7.28
C ILE A 89 10.76 -3.08 -6.83
N ASP A 90 10.49 -2.16 -7.74
CA ASP A 90 10.29 -0.74 -7.49
C ASP A 90 9.09 -0.20 -8.28
N VAL A 91 8.72 1.04 -8.04
CA VAL A 91 7.61 1.71 -8.73
C VAL A 91 8.17 2.79 -9.65
N ALA A 92 8.31 2.45 -10.93
CA ALA A 92 8.83 3.37 -11.94
C ALA A 92 7.78 4.45 -12.29
N PRO A 93 8.17 5.74 -12.35
CA PRO A 93 7.29 6.83 -12.75
C PRO A 93 6.65 6.57 -14.12
N GLY A 94 5.32 6.73 -14.19
CA GLY A 94 4.55 6.54 -15.44
C GLY A 94 4.32 5.09 -15.85
N THR A 95 5.04 4.13 -15.28
CA THR A 95 4.92 2.70 -15.59
C THR A 95 4.20 1.93 -14.50
N GLY A 96 4.54 2.18 -13.24
CA GLY A 96 4.06 1.42 -12.07
C GLY A 96 5.11 0.41 -11.59
N PRO A 97 4.69 -0.68 -10.92
CA PRO A 97 5.61 -1.69 -10.40
C PRO A 97 6.46 -2.36 -11.49
N VAL A 98 7.78 -2.40 -11.28
CA VAL A 98 8.74 -3.04 -12.18
C VAL A 98 9.70 -3.89 -11.35
N ALA A 99 9.79 -5.18 -11.69
CA ALA A 99 10.76 -6.09 -11.11
C ALA A 99 11.98 -6.17 -12.04
N GLU A 100 13.17 -5.87 -11.51
CA GLU A 100 14.44 -5.94 -12.25
C GLU A 100 14.70 -7.36 -12.75
N HIS A 101 14.46 -8.34 -11.88
CA HIS A 101 14.55 -9.77 -12.19
C HIS A 101 13.22 -10.45 -11.87
N PRO A 102 12.34 -10.64 -12.88
CA PRO A 102 11.04 -11.27 -12.67
C PRO A 102 11.17 -12.71 -12.12
N PHE A 103 10.17 -13.12 -11.33
CA PHE A 103 10.08 -14.47 -10.82
C PHE A 103 9.70 -15.46 -11.93
N ARG A 104 10.57 -16.42 -12.25
CA ARG A 104 10.37 -17.34 -13.40
C ARG A 104 10.66 -18.79 -13.09
N THR A 105 11.48 -19.08 -12.09
CA THR A 105 12.03 -20.41 -11.84
C THR A 105 12.00 -20.76 -10.36
N VAL A 106 12.18 -22.03 -10.05
CA VAL A 106 12.31 -22.53 -8.66
C VAL A 106 13.46 -21.84 -7.92
N ALA A 107 14.54 -21.47 -8.62
CA ALA A 107 15.66 -20.76 -8.02
C ALA A 107 15.26 -19.37 -7.47
N ASP A 108 14.24 -18.75 -8.07
CA ASP A 108 13.74 -17.43 -7.61
C ASP A 108 13.04 -17.50 -6.25
N LEU A 109 12.63 -18.68 -5.79
CA LEU A 109 12.08 -18.86 -4.44
C LEU A 109 13.09 -18.47 -3.35
N GLN A 110 14.39 -18.59 -3.61
CA GLN A 110 15.43 -18.20 -2.67
C GLN A 110 15.51 -16.69 -2.45
N ARG A 111 14.89 -15.90 -3.32
CA ARG A 111 14.79 -14.44 -3.20
C ARG A 111 13.63 -14.00 -2.33
N LEU A 112 12.75 -14.94 -1.97
CA LEU A 112 11.62 -14.71 -1.09
C LEU A 112 11.97 -15.22 0.31
N ARG A 113 11.60 -14.45 1.30
CA ARG A 113 11.71 -14.79 2.72
C ARG A 113 10.53 -14.20 3.48
N PRO A 114 10.22 -14.73 4.66
CA PRO A 114 9.23 -14.08 5.52
C PRO A 114 9.61 -12.63 5.80
N LEU A 115 8.61 -11.75 5.76
CA LEU A 115 8.76 -10.35 6.14
C LEU A 115 8.79 -10.24 7.67
N ASP A 116 9.80 -9.58 8.20
CA ASP A 116 9.80 -9.07 9.57
C ASP A 116 9.39 -7.59 9.54
N PRO A 117 8.15 -7.24 9.94
CA PRO A 117 7.68 -5.86 9.82
C PRO A 117 8.54 -4.85 10.59
N GLU A 118 9.13 -5.23 11.72
CA GLU A 118 9.95 -4.33 12.53
C GLU A 118 11.35 -4.12 11.95
N ALA A 119 11.92 -5.15 11.35
CA ALA A 119 13.23 -5.07 10.72
C ALA A 119 13.15 -4.53 9.29
N ASP A 120 12.16 -4.95 8.51
CA ASP A 120 12.09 -4.70 7.07
C ASP A 120 11.30 -3.43 6.71
N THR A 121 10.26 -3.09 7.51
CA THR A 121 9.38 -1.95 7.24
C THR A 121 9.17 -1.04 8.46
N PRO A 122 10.21 -0.72 9.26
CA PRO A 122 10.06 0.12 10.45
C PRO A 122 9.46 1.50 10.14
N TYR A 123 9.74 2.02 8.95
CA TYR A 123 9.20 3.28 8.46
C TYR A 123 7.67 3.26 8.29
N VAL A 124 7.09 2.13 7.91
CA VAL A 124 5.61 1.99 7.82
C VAL A 124 5.01 2.00 9.22
N LEU A 125 5.60 1.25 10.15
CA LEU A 125 5.15 1.19 11.54
C LEU A 125 5.21 2.56 12.20
N GLU A 126 6.29 3.31 11.95
CA GLU A 126 6.45 4.67 12.47
C GLU A 126 5.42 5.63 11.88
N THR A 127 5.18 5.57 10.57
CA THR A 127 4.12 6.34 9.91
C THR A 127 2.75 6.06 10.56
N VAL A 128 2.43 4.79 10.79
CA VAL A 128 1.16 4.40 11.43
C VAL A 128 1.07 4.92 12.86
N ARG A 129 2.16 4.89 13.67
CA ARG A 129 2.18 5.45 15.02
C ARG A 129 1.91 6.96 15.01
N MET A 130 2.56 7.70 14.09
CA MET A 130 2.31 9.13 13.92
C MET A 130 0.85 9.42 13.58
N LEU A 131 0.31 8.71 12.59
CA LEU A 131 -1.07 8.87 12.15
C LEU A 131 -2.09 8.49 13.22
N ALA A 132 -1.84 7.45 14.00
CA ALA A 132 -2.70 7.06 15.11
C ALA A 132 -2.78 8.12 16.22
N ALA A 133 -1.72 8.92 16.38
CA ALA A 133 -1.70 10.03 17.33
C ALA A 133 -2.37 11.30 16.79
N GLU A 134 -2.32 11.55 15.49
CA GLU A 134 -2.79 12.80 14.87
C GLU A 134 -4.20 12.73 14.29
N LEU A 135 -4.62 11.57 13.75
CA LEU A 135 -5.91 11.41 13.07
C LEU A 135 -7.09 11.43 14.06
N LYS A 136 -8.15 12.13 13.64
CA LYS A 136 -9.48 12.10 14.29
C LYS A 136 -10.47 11.20 13.54
N VAL A 137 -10.07 10.68 12.39
CA VAL A 137 -10.84 9.73 11.57
C VAL A 137 -10.08 8.40 11.49
N PRO A 138 -10.74 7.28 11.19
CA PRO A 138 -10.08 6.00 11.04
C PRO A 138 -9.00 6.01 9.96
N LEU A 139 -7.90 5.31 10.22
CA LEU A 139 -6.86 5.02 9.25
C LEU A 139 -7.18 3.70 8.55
N LEU A 140 -7.26 3.72 7.23
CA LEU A 140 -7.41 2.54 6.39
C LEU A 140 -6.04 2.10 5.88
N ALA A 141 -5.60 0.93 6.34
CA ALA A 141 -4.49 0.21 5.74
C ALA A 141 -5.00 -0.66 4.57
N PHE A 142 -4.11 -1.03 3.67
CA PHE A 142 -4.42 -1.92 2.57
C PHE A 142 -3.23 -2.84 2.27
N ALA A 143 -3.50 -3.94 1.59
CA ALA A 143 -2.49 -4.88 1.10
C ALA A 143 -2.82 -5.29 -0.34
N GLY A 144 -1.81 -5.69 -1.09
CA GLY A 144 -2.02 -6.29 -2.39
C GLY A 144 -2.58 -7.71 -2.25
N ALA A 145 -3.61 -8.04 -3.05
CA ALA A 145 -4.07 -9.42 -3.14
C ALA A 145 -2.94 -10.30 -3.70
N PRO A 146 -2.82 -11.57 -3.27
CA PRO A 146 -1.74 -12.47 -3.68
C PRO A 146 -1.56 -12.53 -5.20
N PHE A 147 -2.65 -12.74 -5.96
CA PHE A 147 -2.59 -12.73 -7.43
C PHE A 147 -2.05 -11.42 -8.00
N THR A 148 -2.47 -10.28 -7.46
CA THR A 148 -2.03 -8.96 -7.96
C THR A 148 -0.54 -8.77 -7.75
N VAL A 149 -0.04 -9.01 -6.54
CA VAL A 149 1.39 -8.85 -6.23
C VAL A 149 2.20 -9.91 -6.98
N GLY A 150 1.80 -11.19 -6.92
CA GLY A 150 2.46 -12.26 -7.63
C GLY A 150 2.53 -12.03 -9.14
N SER A 151 1.46 -11.47 -9.74
CA SER A 151 1.51 -11.14 -11.16
C SER A 151 2.55 -10.06 -11.50
N TYR A 152 2.75 -9.05 -10.66
CA TYR A 152 3.84 -8.08 -10.87
C TYR A 152 5.21 -8.75 -10.78
N LEU A 153 5.39 -9.65 -9.81
CA LEU A 153 6.66 -10.36 -9.65
C LEU A 153 6.93 -11.27 -10.86
N VAL A 154 5.90 -11.96 -11.36
CA VAL A 154 6.01 -12.88 -12.51
C VAL A 154 6.11 -12.14 -13.84
N GLU A 155 5.25 -11.17 -14.14
CA GLU A 155 5.28 -10.42 -15.40
C GLU A 155 6.51 -9.48 -15.46
N GLY A 156 6.99 -9.02 -14.30
CA GLY A 156 8.07 -8.05 -14.18
C GLY A 156 7.65 -6.60 -14.40
N LYS A 157 6.40 -6.38 -14.80
CA LYS A 157 5.79 -5.06 -15.04
C LYS A 157 4.27 -5.19 -15.10
N PRO A 158 3.50 -4.07 -15.08
CA PRO A 158 2.06 -4.12 -15.28
C PRO A 158 1.71 -4.80 -16.62
N SER A 159 0.77 -5.74 -16.55
CA SER A 159 0.27 -6.48 -17.72
C SER A 159 -1.26 -6.42 -17.74
N ARG A 160 -1.86 -6.33 -18.94
CA ARG A 160 -3.32 -6.39 -19.10
C ARG A 160 -3.81 -7.83 -19.11
N ASP A 161 -3.06 -8.71 -19.76
CA ASP A 161 -3.51 -10.06 -20.07
C ASP A 161 -2.95 -11.11 -19.11
N HIS A 162 -1.92 -10.76 -18.34
CA HIS A 162 -1.24 -11.65 -17.38
C HIS A 162 -0.85 -12.99 -18.01
N LEU A 163 -0.32 -12.96 -19.25
CA LEU A 163 -0.07 -14.18 -20.04
C LEU A 163 0.96 -15.09 -19.38
N ILE A 164 2.07 -14.53 -18.90
CA ILE A 164 3.14 -15.30 -18.27
C ILE A 164 2.67 -15.86 -16.93
N THR A 165 1.93 -15.06 -16.16
CA THR A 165 1.33 -15.49 -14.88
C THR A 165 0.36 -16.65 -15.10
N LYS A 166 -0.54 -16.52 -16.06
CA LYS A 166 -1.52 -17.58 -16.39
C LYS A 166 -0.84 -18.84 -16.94
N GLN A 167 0.23 -18.67 -17.72
CA GLN A 167 1.04 -19.78 -18.19
C GLN A 167 1.69 -20.52 -17.02
N MET A 168 2.34 -19.80 -16.09
CA MET A 168 2.92 -20.40 -14.88
C MET A 168 1.88 -21.15 -14.05
N MET A 169 0.71 -20.55 -13.84
CA MET A 169 -0.41 -21.20 -13.11
C MET A 169 -0.82 -22.53 -13.73
N ARG A 170 -0.79 -22.64 -15.07
CA ARG A 170 -1.19 -23.84 -15.81
C ARG A 170 -0.07 -24.87 -15.91
N ASP A 171 1.12 -24.42 -16.29
CA ASP A 171 2.22 -25.29 -16.70
C ASP A 171 3.15 -25.64 -15.52
N GLU A 172 3.21 -24.76 -14.48
CA GLU A 172 4.05 -24.93 -13.29
C GLU A 172 3.26 -24.62 -12.00
N PRO A 173 2.15 -25.35 -11.73
CA PRO A 173 1.25 -25.02 -10.61
C PRO A 173 1.94 -25.15 -9.23
N GLU A 174 2.92 -26.02 -9.08
CA GLU A 174 3.69 -26.14 -7.83
C GLU A 174 4.54 -24.90 -7.57
N LEU A 175 5.19 -24.38 -8.61
CA LEU A 175 5.97 -23.14 -8.52
C LEU A 175 5.07 -21.93 -8.21
N TRP A 176 3.91 -21.85 -8.88
CA TRP A 176 2.90 -20.82 -8.59
C TRP A 176 2.41 -20.88 -7.15
N ASN A 177 2.05 -22.05 -6.66
CA ASN A 177 1.57 -22.24 -5.29
C ASN A 177 2.66 -21.94 -4.24
N ALA A 178 3.92 -22.18 -4.57
CA ALA A 178 5.04 -21.86 -3.68
C ALA A 178 5.29 -20.33 -3.61
N LEU A 179 4.93 -19.60 -4.66
CA LEU A 179 4.98 -18.12 -4.67
C LEU A 179 3.82 -17.52 -3.86
N MET A 180 2.61 -18.14 -3.87
CA MET A 180 1.39 -17.65 -3.21
C MET A 180 1.38 -17.92 -1.72
#